data_bd142baab1e5d7d5654efce8641115f7
#
_entry.id   bd142baab1e5d7d5654efce8641115f7
#
_cell.length_a   1.000
_cell.length_b   1.000
_cell.length_c   1.000
_cell.angle_alpha   90.00
_cell.angle_beta   90.00
_cell.angle_gamma   90.00
#
_symmetry.space_group_name_H-M   'P 1'
#
loop_
_entity.id
_entity.type
_entity.pdbx_description
1 polymer ?
#
loop_
_entity_poly.entity_id
_entity_poly.type
_entity_poly.pdbx_seq_one_letter_code
_entity_poly.pdbx_strand_id
1 'polypeptide(L)'
;VIPELSTGYPGYNGTITRDKATIGRILKGNGYVTSWYGKNHNTPDLQTSKIGPYDQWPIGMGFDHFYGFMGGDTSQWQPGNLVLNTTYIYPYDDDPDFNLITAMADEAIEHIETIDALNPDQPFFVYYAPGATHAPHHPTPEWIEKISEMGLFDEGWHKLREAIFANQKKLGVIPQDARMTPWPEDIIKRWEQLSEVEKKLFIKQANVFAAYVAYTDHEIGRVIQTVEDLGKLDNTLIIYITGDNGTSAEGGPIGTPNEVAAVQGLHLPVEAQMQYYDVWGSDQTYPHMSVGWTWAFNTPFSWTKMVASHFGGTKQGMAISWPKVIKDKGGVRNQFHHVVDIAPTILDVTGIPLPEEIDGIKQTPMEGVSMAYTFDEKNKDAPSTHKTQYFEMIGDHAI
;
A
#
# COMPACT_ATOMS: atom_id res chain seq x y z
N VAL A 1 -18.72 9.08 10.73
CA VAL A 1 -18.73 7.97 11.69
C VAL A 1 -17.58 8.17 12.65
N ILE A 2 -17.79 7.96 13.93
CA ILE A 2 -16.76 8.02 14.98
C ILE A 2 -16.39 6.59 15.33
N PRO A 3 -15.18 6.09 14.95
CA PRO A 3 -14.79 4.69 15.12
C PRO A 3 -14.98 4.16 16.54
N GLU A 4 -14.58 4.92 17.54
CA GLU A 4 -14.64 4.51 18.95
C GLU A 4 -16.07 4.25 19.43
N LEU A 5 -17.05 4.94 18.84
CA LEU A 5 -18.46 4.82 19.20
C LEU A 5 -19.22 3.87 18.27
N SER A 6 -18.67 3.56 17.09
CA SER A 6 -19.39 2.91 16.01
C SER A 6 -18.85 1.53 15.66
N THR A 7 -17.62 1.19 16.07
CA THR A 7 -17.01 -0.13 15.80
C THR A 7 -17.92 -1.25 16.31
N GLY A 8 -18.22 -2.20 15.41
CA GLY A 8 -19.12 -3.32 15.69
C GLY A 8 -20.62 -3.03 15.49
N TYR A 9 -21.02 -1.79 15.28
CA TYR A 9 -22.40 -1.43 14.94
C TYR A 9 -22.64 -1.41 13.43
N PRO A 10 -23.90 -1.46 12.96
CA PRO A 10 -24.23 -1.39 11.54
C PRO A 10 -23.58 -0.17 10.86
N GLY A 11 -22.89 -0.43 9.73
CA GLY A 11 -22.10 0.56 9.02
C GLY A 11 -20.66 0.73 9.51
N TYR A 12 -20.27 0.04 10.58
CA TYR A 12 -18.91 0.01 11.11
C TYR A 12 -18.50 -1.39 11.64
N ASN A 13 -18.92 -2.40 10.95
CA ASN A 13 -18.72 -3.81 11.33
C ASN A 13 -17.86 -4.57 10.31
N GLY A 14 -17.11 -3.86 9.46
CA GLY A 14 -16.29 -4.45 8.40
C GLY A 14 -17.07 -4.91 7.17
N THR A 15 -18.41 -4.75 7.15
CA THR A 15 -19.24 -5.17 6.01
C THR A 15 -19.48 -4.01 5.05
N ILE A 16 -19.07 -4.17 3.79
CA ILE A 16 -19.44 -3.25 2.72
C ILE A 16 -20.85 -3.60 2.26
N THR A 17 -21.80 -2.69 2.50
CA THR A 17 -23.20 -2.91 2.15
C THR A 17 -23.44 -2.74 0.65
N ARG A 18 -24.47 -3.41 0.11
CA ARG A 18 -24.75 -3.41 -1.34
C ARG A 18 -25.12 -2.04 -1.93
N ASP A 19 -25.50 -1.08 -1.11
CA ASP A 19 -25.70 0.32 -1.51
C ASP A 19 -24.39 1.11 -1.70
N LYS A 20 -23.23 0.44 -1.57
CA LYS A 20 -21.88 0.96 -1.78
C LYS A 20 -21.13 0.02 -2.74
N ALA A 21 -21.54 0.08 -4.01
CA ALA A 21 -20.87 -0.72 -5.03
C ALA A 21 -19.39 -0.38 -5.15
N THR A 22 -18.55 -1.41 -5.26
CA THR A 22 -17.13 -1.25 -5.54
C THR A 22 -16.92 -0.70 -6.95
N ILE A 23 -15.78 -0.05 -7.18
CA ILE A 23 -15.40 0.38 -8.54
C ILE A 23 -15.30 -0.82 -9.50
N GLY A 24 -14.85 -2.00 -9.01
CA GLY A 24 -14.84 -3.24 -9.80
C GLY A 24 -16.23 -3.62 -10.29
N ARG A 25 -17.25 -3.60 -9.43
CA ARG A 25 -18.63 -3.89 -9.83
C ARG A 25 -19.17 -2.90 -10.87
N ILE A 26 -18.89 -1.62 -10.70
CA ILE A 26 -19.35 -0.57 -11.63
C ILE A 26 -18.69 -0.77 -12.99
N LEU A 27 -17.37 -0.94 -13.04
CA LEU A 27 -16.63 -1.13 -14.28
C LEU A 27 -17.01 -2.44 -14.98
N LYS A 28 -17.16 -3.55 -14.25
CA LYS A 28 -17.66 -4.82 -14.78
C LYS A 28 -19.02 -4.67 -15.46
N GLY A 29 -19.94 -3.95 -14.82
CA GLY A 29 -21.25 -3.64 -15.39
C GLY A 29 -21.21 -2.78 -16.66
N ASN A 30 -20.05 -2.16 -16.95
CA ASN A 30 -19.78 -1.35 -18.13
C ASN A 30 -18.78 -2.00 -19.10
N GLY A 31 -18.61 -3.32 -19.03
CA GLY A 31 -17.88 -4.11 -20.00
C GLY A 31 -16.37 -4.25 -19.75
N TYR A 32 -15.87 -3.84 -18.60
CA TYR A 32 -14.48 -4.09 -18.21
C TYR A 32 -14.32 -5.52 -17.66
N VAL A 33 -13.21 -6.17 -17.96
CA VAL A 33 -12.70 -7.30 -17.17
C VAL A 33 -12.02 -6.75 -15.95
N THR A 34 -12.38 -7.23 -14.76
CA THR A 34 -11.94 -6.66 -13.50
C THR A 34 -11.18 -7.68 -12.66
N SER A 35 -10.01 -7.32 -12.17
CA SER A 35 -9.17 -8.19 -11.35
C SER A 35 -8.63 -7.48 -10.13
N TRP A 36 -8.42 -8.25 -9.06
CA TRP A 36 -7.84 -7.79 -7.81
C TRP A 36 -6.69 -8.72 -7.40
N TYR A 37 -5.53 -8.14 -7.12
CA TYR A 37 -4.34 -8.85 -6.68
C TYR A 37 -3.89 -8.35 -5.31
N GLY A 38 -3.63 -9.27 -4.39
CA GLY A 38 -3.02 -8.99 -3.10
C GLY A 38 -3.96 -8.93 -1.91
N LYS A 39 -3.78 -7.95 -1.04
CA LYS A 39 -4.45 -7.85 0.25
C LYS A 39 -5.94 -7.57 0.11
N ASN A 40 -6.75 -8.37 0.79
CA ASN A 40 -8.17 -8.11 1.04
C ASN A 40 -8.47 -8.13 2.54
N HIS A 41 -8.56 -6.95 3.15
CA HIS A 41 -8.96 -6.76 4.55
C HIS A 41 -10.41 -6.23 4.68
N ASN A 42 -11.21 -6.35 3.62
CA ASN A 42 -12.58 -5.84 3.56
C ASN A 42 -13.63 -6.91 3.86
N THR A 43 -13.25 -8.19 3.82
CA THR A 43 -14.15 -9.29 4.19
C THR A 43 -14.18 -9.43 5.71
N PRO A 44 -15.36 -9.43 6.36
CA PRO A 44 -15.45 -9.69 7.79
C PRO A 44 -14.82 -11.04 8.18
N ASP A 45 -14.06 -11.09 9.27
CA ASP A 45 -13.28 -12.27 9.68
C ASP A 45 -14.11 -13.56 9.75
N LEU A 46 -15.35 -13.46 10.23
CA LEU A 46 -16.26 -14.60 10.31
C LEU A 46 -16.76 -15.11 8.94
N GLN A 47 -16.46 -14.39 7.85
CA GLN A 47 -16.87 -14.72 6.49
C GLN A 47 -15.69 -15.16 5.61
N THR A 48 -14.48 -15.30 6.15
CA THR A 48 -13.28 -15.73 5.41
C THR A 48 -13.14 -17.25 5.31
N SER A 49 -14.14 -18.01 5.74
CA SER A 49 -14.06 -19.48 5.74
C SER A 49 -14.11 -20.10 4.33
N LYS A 50 -13.55 -21.31 4.18
CA LYS A 50 -13.55 -22.07 2.91
C LYS A 50 -14.95 -22.40 2.35
N ILE A 51 -16.00 -22.20 3.13
CA ILE A 51 -17.39 -22.43 2.72
C ILE A 51 -18.20 -21.13 2.59
N GLY A 52 -17.52 -19.97 2.64
CA GLY A 52 -18.16 -18.66 2.55
C GLY A 52 -18.86 -18.23 3.84
N PRO A 53 -19.83 -17.28 3.72
CA PRO A 53 -20.39 -16.71 2.47
C PRO A 53 -19.38 -15.89 1.65
N TYR A 54 -19.56 -15.89 0.33
CA TYR A 54 -18.61 -15.26 -0.61
C TYR A 54 -19.06 -13.88 -1.12
N ASP A 55 -20.20 -13.36 -0.67
CA ASP A 55 -20.75 -12.08 -1.13
C ASP A 55 -19.89 -10.86 -0.74
N GLN A 56 -19.11 -10.96 0.35
CA GLN A 56 -18.14 -9.95 0.78
C GLN A 56 -16.71 -10.22 0.26
N TRP A 57 -16.49 -11.30 -0.47
CA TRP A 57 -15.21 -11.58 -1.12
C TRP A 57 -15.05 -10.75 -2.39
N PRO A 58 -13.83 -10.52 -2.90
CA PRO A 58 -13.63 -9.73 -4.12
C PRO A 58 -14.53 -10.18 -5.29
N ILE A 59 -14.66 -11.48 -5.51
CA ILE A 59 -15.55 -12.04 -6.53
C ILE A 59 -17.02 -11.63 -6.29
N GLY A 60 -17.50 -11.77 -5.07
CA GLY A 60 -18.86 -11.35 -4.68
C GLY A 60 -19.07 -9.85 -4.76
N MET A 61 -18.02 -9.07 -4.57
CA MET A 61 -18.01 -7.60 -4.68
C MET A 61 -17.84 -7.09 -6.11
N GLY A 62 -17.75 -7.97 -7.11
CA GLY A 62 -17.83 -7.60 -8.52
C GLY A 62 -16.51 -7.63 -9.28
N PHE A 63 -15.49 -8.29 -8.78
CA PHE A 63 -14.28 -8.60 -9.54
C PHE A 63 -14.43 -9.94 -10.26
N ASP A 64 -13.89 -10.06 -11.48
CA ASP A 64 -13.91 -11.30 -12.26
C ASP A 64 -12.82 -12.28 -11.83
N HIS A 65 -11.72 -11.74 -11.33
CA HIS A 65 -10.56 -12.50 -10.90
C HIS A 65 -10.00 -11.94 -9.57
N PHE A 66 -9.57 -12.83 -8.69
CA PHE A 66 -8.91 -12.49 -7.45
C PHE A 66 -7.77 -13.46 -7.15
N TYR A 67 -6.56 -12.95 -7.02
CA TYR A 67 -5.41 -13.69 -6.49
C TYR A 67 -4.79 -12.88 -5.36
N GLY A 68 -4.93 -13.35 -4.13
CA GLY A 68 -4.48 -12.59 -2.98
C GLY A 68 -4.81 -13.27 -1.66
N PHE A 69 -4.64 -12.56 -0.57
CA PHE A 69 -4.85 -13.12 0.76
C PHE A 69 -5.97 -12.40 1.52
N MET A 70 -6.60 -13.16 2.42
CA MET A 70 -7.70 -12.69 3.27
C MET A 70 -7.16 -12.24 4.62
N GLY A 71 -7.43 -10.97 5.00
CA GLY A 71 -7.00 -10.40 6.27
C GLY A 71 -5.95 -9.29 6.14
N GLY A 72 -5.40 -8.88 7.29
CA GLY A 72 -4.53 -7.69 7.41
C GLY A 72 -3.13 -7.89 6.90
N ASP A 73 -2.58 -9.10 7.04
CA ASP A 73 -1.22 -9.47 6.63
C ASP A 73 -1.10 -10.96 6.37
N THR A 74 0.03 -11.36 5.80
CA THR A 74 0.42 -12.76 5.61
C THR A 74 1.92 -12.88 5.41
N SER A 75 2.48 -14.06 5.65
CA SER A 75 3.83 -14.38 5.19
C SER A 75 3.91 -14.29 3.67
N GLN A 76 4.97 -13.66 3.14
CA GLN A 76 5.19 -13.67 1.68
C GLN A 76 5.83 -14.98 1.20
N TRP A 77 6.44 -15.74 2.12
CA TRP A 77 7.05 -17.05 1.85
C TRP A 77 6.05 -18.20 1.94
N GLN A 78 5.19 -18.18 2.95
CA GLN A 78 4.23 -19.25 3.25
C GLN A 78 2.86 -18.64 3.65
N PRO A 79 2.13 -18.05 2.68
CA PRO A 79 0.87 -17.36 2.95
C PRO A 79 -0.26 -18.37 3.23
N GLY A 80 -0.53 -18.66 4.49
CA GLY A 80 -1.57 -19.62 4.91
C GLY A 80 -3.03 -19.21 4.58
N ASN A 81 -3.24 -17.96 4.18
CA ASN A 81 -4.55 -17.37 3.84
C ASN A 81 -4.63 -16.91 2.38
N LEU A 82 -3.78 -17.45 1.50
CA LEU A 82 -3.78 -17.17 0.06
C LEU A 82 -4.99 -17.81 -0.63
N VAL A 83 -5.58 -17.07 -1.55
CA VAL A 83 -6.82 -17.45 -2.25
C VAL A 83 -6.70 -17.15 -3.73
N LEU A 84 -7.14 -18.09 -4.56
CA LEU A 84 -7.49 -17.86 -5.96
C LEU A 84 -9.03 -17.89 -6.08
N ASN A 85 -9.60 -16.73 -6.41
CA ASN A 85 -11.04 -16.48 -6.46
C ASN A 85 -11.74 -16.77 -5.12
N THR A 86 -12.24 -17.99 -4.91
CA THR A 86 -12.89 -18.44 -3.67
C THR A 86 -12.23 -19.69 -3.08
N THR A 87 -11.07 -20.11 -3.62
CA THR A 87 -10.37 -21.32 -3.23
C THR A 87 -9.05 -21.00 -2.55
N TYR A 88 -8.86 -21.50 -1.33
CA TYR A 88 -7.55 -21.42 -0.67
C TYR A 88 -6.53 -22.29 -1.39
N ILE A 89 -5.36 -21.75 -1.65
CA ILE A 89 -4.26 -22.39 -2.35
C ILE A 89 -2.97 -22.30 -1.54
N TYR A 90 -2.05 -23.22 -1.77
CA TYR A 90 -0.79 -23.36 -1.02
C TYR A 90 0.36 -23.67 -1.98
N PRO A 91 0.69 -22.76 -2.94
CA PRO A 91 1.70 -23.02 -3.98
C PRO A 91 3.10 -23.26 -3.40
N TYR A 92 3.41 -22.70 -2.25
CA TYR A 92 4.68 -22.88 -1.56
C TYR A 92 4.94 -24.31 -1.06
N ASP A 93 3.94 -25.20 -1.03
CA ASP A 93 4.11 -26.61 -0.70
C ASP A 93 4.95 -27.35 -1.76
N ASP A 94 4.88 -26.89 -3.02
CA ASP A 94 5.55 -27.47 -4.16
C ASP A 94 6.74 -26.62 -4.66
N ASP A 95 6.89 -25.40 -4.15
CA ASP A 95 7.94 -24.43 -4.56
C ASP A 95 8.62 -23.82 -3.33
N PRO A 96 9.83 -24.30 -2.97
CA PRO A 96 10.58 -23.79 -1.82
C PRO A 96 11.10 -22.34 -2.00
N ASP A 97 11.15 -21.85 -3.24
CA ASP A 97 11.60 -20.49 -3.57
C ASP A 97 10.42 -19.53 -3.74
N PHE A 98 9.20 -20.00 -3.47
CA PHE A 98 8.00 -19.19 -3.58
C PHE A 98 8.11 -17.88 -2.80
N ASN A 99 7.73 -16.77 -3.46
CA ASN A 99 7.45 -15.51 -2.79
C ASN A 99 6.20 -14.87 -3.39
N LEU A 100 5.25 -14.51 -2.53
CA LEU A 100 3.95 -13.97 -2.96
C LEU A 100 4.05 -12.69 -3.80
N ILE A 101 5.08 -11.88 -3.60
CA ILE A 101 5.25 -10.63 -4.36
C ILE A 101 5.50 -10.94 -5.85
N THR A 102 6.42 -11.86 -6.16
CA THR A 102 6.65 -12.32 -7.54
C THR A 102 5.44 -13.09 -8.08
N ALA A 103 4.91 -14.04 -7.31
CA ALA A 103 3.77 -14.86 -7.74
C ALA A 103 2.55 -14.00 -8.11
N MET A 104 2.33 -12.92 -7.36
CA MET A 104 1.22 -11.99 -7.63
C MET A 104 1.44 -11.19 -8.91
N ALA A 105 2.68 -10.80 -9.20
CA ALA A 105 3.01 -10.12 -10.45
C ALA A 105 2.86 -11.07 -11.65
N ASP A 106 3.33 -12.31 -11.52
CA ASP A 106 3.19 -13.35 -12.55
C ASP A 106 1.72 -13.62 -12.88
N GLU A 107 0.88 -13.77 -11.86
CA GLU A 107 -0.56 -13.99 -12.03
C GLU A 107 -1.25 -12.80 -12.71
N ALA A 108 -0.86 -11.56 -12.34
CA ALA A 108 -1.39 -10.36 -12.98
C ALA A 108 -0.96 -10.24 -14.44
N ILE A 109 0.29 -10.57 -14.76
CA ILE A 109 0.85 -10.58 -16.11
C ILE A 109 0.10 -11.61 -16.96
N GLU A 110 0.02 -12.88 -16.51
CA GLU A 110 -0.67 -13.94 -17.24
C GLU A 110 -2.14 -13.58 -17.52
N HIS A 111 -2.82 -12.98 -16.56
CA HIS A 111 -4.21 -12.57 -16.73
C HIS A 111 -4.37 -11.43 -17.76
N ILE A 112 -3.50 -10.41 -17.74
CA ILE A 112 -3.50 -9.29 -18.68
C ILE A 112 -3.19 -9.82 -20.10
N GLU A 113 -2.19 -10.68 -20.27
CA GLU A 113 -1.84 -11.31 -21.54
C GLU A 113 -2.99 -12.17 -22.08
N THR A 114 -3.67 -12.91 -21.20
CA THR A 114 -4.84 -13.73 -21.56
C THR A 114 -6.00 -12.85 -22.05
N ILE A 115 -6.28 -11.73 -21.40
CA ILE A 115 -7.32 -10.79 -21.85
C ILE A 115 -6.97 -10.27 -23.25
N ASP A 116 -5.73 -9.85 -23.48
CA ASP A 116 -5.28 -9.33 -24.78
C ASP A 116 -5.35 -10.38 -25.87
N ALA A 117 -4.89 -11.59 -25.60
CA ALA A 117 -4.90 -12.70 -26.57
C ALA A 117 -6.33 -13.11 -26.99
N LEU A 118 -7.30 -13.04 -26.08
CA LEU A 118 -8.69 -13.40 -26.36
C LEU A 118 -9.49 -12.26 -27.02
N ASN A 119 -9.25 -11.03 -26.61
CA ASN A 119 -9.90 -9.84 -27.14
C ASN A 119 -9.01 -8.60 -26.93
N PRO A 120 -8.18 -8.21 -27.91
CA PRO A 120 -7.27 -7.06 -27.79
C PRO A 120 -7.96 -5.73 -27.50
N ASP A 121 -9.23 -5.59 -27.83
CA ASP A 121 -10.02 -4.37 -27.60
C ASP A 121 -10.76 -4.38 -26.25
N GLN A 122 -10.64 -5.46 -25.48
CA GLN A 122 -11.30 -5.61 -24.19
C GLN A 122 -10.70 -4.62 -23.15
N PRO A 123 -11.49 -3.69 -22.59
CA PRO A 123 -11.00 -2.86 -21.51
C PRO A 123 -10.83 -3.70 -20.24
N PHE A 124 -9.79 -3.41 -19.47
CA PHE A 124 -9.52 -4.09 -18.21
C PHE A 124 -9.29 -3.11 -17.08
N PHE A 125 -9.55 -3.57 -15.87
CA PHE A 125 -9.27 -2.86 -14.62
C PHE A 125 -8.51 -3.80 -13.67
N VAL A 126 -7.35 -3.38 -13.26
CA VAL A 126 -6.50 -4.10 -12.30
C VAL A 126 -6.41 -3.29 -11.01
N TYR A 127 -6.87 -3.86 -9.90
CA TYR A 127 -6.59 -3.37 -8.56
C TYR A 127 -5.46 -4.19 -7.96
N TYR A 128 -4.24 -3.63 -8.04
CA TYR A 128 -3.02 -4.28 -7.56
C TYR A 128 -2.66 -3.70 -6.18
N ALA A 129 -2.95 -4.47 -5.13
CA ALA A 129 -2.80 -4.08 -3.73
C ALA A 129 -1.89 -5.06 -2.98
N PRO A 130 -0.56 -5.05 -3.24
CA PRO A 130 0.36 -5.97 -2.57
C PRO A 130 0.28 -5.80 -1.05
N GLY A 131 0.52 -6.89 -0.31
CA GLY A 131 0.69 -6.83 1.14
C GLY A 131 1.93 -6.04 1.54
N ALA A 132 2.92 -6.00 0.66
CA ALA A 132 4.11 -5.18 0.82
C ALA A 132 3.75 -3.67 0.66
N THR A 133 4.33 -2.78 1.47
CA THR A 133 5.43 -3.07 2.41
C THR A 133 4.99 -3.13 3.88
N HIS A 134 3.75 -3.51 4.13
CA HIS A 134 3.32 -3.88 5.48
C HIS A 134 4.18 -5.04 6.00
N ALA A 135 4.41 -5.12 7.32
CA ALA A 135 5.04 -6.31 7.89
C ALA A 135 4.19 -7.58 7.60
N PRO A 136 4.82 -8.74 7.52
CA PRO A 136 6.25 -9.02 7.68
C PRO A 136 7.08 -8.53 6.49
N HIS A 137 8.27 -8.00 6.78
CA HIS A 137 9.17 -7.56 5.72
C HIS A 137 9.93 -8.75 5.13
N HIS A 138 9.46 -9.30 4.02
CA HIS A 138 9.93 -10.54 3.41
C HIS A 138 10.45 -10.35 1.97
N PRO A 139 11.51 -9.56 1.74
CA PRO A 139 12.19 -9.52 0.45
C PRO A 139 13.01 -10.78 0.21
N THR A 140 13.39 -11.06 -1.04
CA THR A 140 14.32 -12.14 -1.33
C THR A 140 15.75 -11.82 -0.83
N PRO A 141 16.58 -12.84 -0.55
CA PRO A 141 17.98 -12.65 -0.12
C PRO A 141 18.78 -11.78 -1.09
N GLU A 142 18.58 -11.94 -2.38
CA GLU A 142 19.24 -11.14 -3.44
C GLU A 142 18.95 -9.63 -3.26
N TRP A 143 17.71 -9.27 -2.99
CA TRP A 143 17.36 -7.87 -2.77
C TRP A 143 17.94 -7.33 -1.46
N ILE A 144 18.02 -8.16 -0.40
CA ILE A 144 18.67 -7.76 0.85
C ILE A 144 20.15 -7.48 0.62
N GLU A 145 20.85 -8.34 -0.11
CA GLU A 145 22.27 -8.17 -0.45
C GLU A 145 22.48 -6.89 -1.26
N LYS A 146 21.75 -6.72 -2.35
CA LYS A 146 21.81 -5.55 -3.24
C LYS A 146 21.64 -4.22 -2.50
N ILE A 147 20.67 -4.13 -1.59
CA ILE A 147 20.45 -2.90 -0.80
C ILE A 147 21.51 -2.73 0.28
N SER A 148 21.93 -3.82 0.93
CA SER A 148 22.97 -3.75 1.97
C SER A 148 24.31 -3.26 1.44
N GLU A 149 24.69 -3.64 0.23
CA GLU A 149 25.92 -3.18 -0.44
C GLU A 149 25.92 -1.66 -0.71
N MET A 150 24.75 -1.01 -0.75
CA MET A 150 24.66 0.42 -0.96
C MET A 150 25.05 1.26 0.27
N GLY A 151 25.09 0.67 1.48
CA GLY A 151 25.46 1.36 2.72
C GLY A 151 24.55 2.53 3.10
N LEU A 152 23.29 2.54 2.67
CA LEU A 152 22.38 3.68 2.81
C LEU A 152 22.06 4.06 4.26
N PHE A 153 22.21 3.14 5.19
CA PHE A 153 21.75 3.27 6.57
C PHE A 153 22.88 3.30 7.60
N ASP A 154 24.14 3.22 7.15
CA ASP A 154 25.31 3.09 8.02
C ASP A 154 25.52 4.31 8.92
N GLU A 155 25.17 5.50 8.43
CA GLU A 155 25.24 6.76 9.18
C GLU A 155 24.03 7.02 10.08
N GLY A 156 23.04 6.13 10.05
CA GLY A 156 21.86 6.16 10.90
C GLY A 156 20.72 7.07 10.45
N TRP A 157 19.64 7.03 11.22
CA TRP A 157 18.36 7.63 10.84
C TRP A 157 18.37 9.16 10.77
N HIS A 158 19.22 9.87 11.53
CA HIS A 158 19.31 11.34 11.42
C HIS A 158 19.88 11.75 10.07
N LYS A 159 20.97 11.10 9.64
CA LYS A 159 21.59 11.35 8.34
C LYS A 159 20.68 11.00 7.18
N LEU A 160 19.98 9.87 7.30
CA LEU A 160 18.97 9.50 6.32
C LEU A 160 17.87 10.58 6.20
N ARG A 161 17.34 11.10 7.31
CA ARG A 161 16.35 12.19 7.31
C ARG A 161 16.86 13.45 6.60
N GLU A 162 18.09 13.85 6.92
CA GLU A 162 18.73 15.01 6.26
C GLU A 162 18.81 14.81 4.74
N ALA A 163 19.22 13.61 4.29
CA ALA A 163 19.34 13.28 2.88
C ALA A 163 17.97 13.24 2.18
N ILE A 164 16.96 12.60 2.78
CA ILE A 164 15.58 12.53 2.26
C ILE A 164 15.03 13.95 2.11
N PHE A 165 15.12 14.76 3.15
CA PHE A 165 14.60 16.12 3.15
C PHE A 165 15.25 17.01 2.09
N ALA A 166 16.57 16.92 1.93
CA ALA A 166 17.30 17.62 0.89
C ALA A 166 16.89 17.19 -0.52
N ASN A 167 16.72 15.88 -0.73
CA ASN A 167 16.27 15.33 -2.01
C ASN A 167 14.82 15.74 -2.34
N GLN A 168 13.93 15.75 -1.37
CA GLN A 168 12.54 16.19 -1.57
C GLN A 168 12.48 17.66 -2.02
N LYS A 169 13.30 18.55 -1.43
CA LYS A 169 13.43 19.93 -1.88
C LYS A 169 14.02 20.04 -3.29
N LYS A 170 15.07 19.28 -3.58
CA LYS A 170 15.70 19.26 -4.90
C LYS A 170 14.73 18.82 -6.00
N LEU A 171 13.87 17.83 -5.70
CA LEU A 171 12.85 17.33 -6.61
C LEU A 171 11.61 18.25 -6.68
N GLY A 172 11.49 19.22 -5.79
CA GLY A 172 10.34 20.13 -5.74
C GLY A 172 9.04 19.49 -5.23
N VAL A 173 9.11 18.32 -4.60
CA VAL A 173 7.94 17.62 -4.04
C VAL A 173 7.51 18.16 -2.68
N ILE A 174 8.36 19.00 -2.06
CA ILE A 174 8.01 19.81 -0.89
C ILE A 174 8.42 21.27 -1.13
N PRO A 175 7.77 22.25 -0.46
CA PRO A 175 8.14 23.66 -0.54
C PRO A 175 9.61 23.90 -0.15
N GLN A 176 10.26 24.87 -0.81
CA GLN A 176 11.67 25.21 -0.51
C GLN A 176 11.86 25.77 0.91
N ASP A 177 10.85 26.45 1.44
CA ASP A 177 10.81 27.00 2.81
C ASP A 177 10.31 25.98 3.85
N ALA A 178 9.97 24.75 3.45
CA ALA A 178 9.56 23.69 4.37
C ALA A 178 10.64 23.48 5.45
N ARG A 179 10.19 23.20 6.66
CA ARG A 179 11.05 22.87 7.80
C ARG A 179 10.88 21.41 8.16
N MET A 180 12.00 20.74 8.41
CA MET A 180 11.98 19.36 8.89
C MET A 180 11.39 19.33 10.31
N THR A 181 10.50 18.41 10.58
CA THR A 181 9.91 18.22 11.91
C THR A 181 10.99 17.86 12.94
N PRO A 182 10.86 18.28 14.19
CA PRO A 182 11.81 17.92 15.25
C PRO A 182 11.91 16.41 15.44
N TRP A 183 13.04 15.95 15.93
CA TRP A 183 13.19 14.57 16.41
C TRP A 183 12.49 14.45 17.78
N PRO A 184 11.72 13.39 18.05
CA PRO A 184 11.01 13.20 19.31
C PRO A 184 11.96 12.58 20.36
N GLU A 185 12.89 13.36 20.89
CA GLU A 185 13.98 12.89 21.78
C GLU A 185 13.49 12.22 23.08
N ASP A 186 12.28 12.55 23.51
CA ASP A 186 11.67 11.95 24.69
C ASP A 186 11.14 10.51 24.43
N ILE A 187 10.99 10.14 23.16
CA ILE A 187 10.37 8.87 22.75
C ILE A 187 11.37 7.98 22.02
N ILE A 188 12.18 8.55 21.12
CA ILE A 188 13.09 7.81 20.24
C ILE A 188 14.53 8.26 20.51
N LYS A 189 15.40 7.32 20.91
CA LYS A 189 16.82 7.60 21.11
C LYS A 189 17.46 8.23 19.86
N ARG A 190 18.41 9.12 20.07
CA ARG A 190 19.28 9.57 18.99
C ARG A 190 20.21 8.44 18.56
N TRP A 191 20.61 8.43 17.30
CA TRP A 191 21.50 7.39 16.74
C TRP A 191 22.80 7.24 17.55
N GLU A 192 23.38 8.34 18.00
CA GLU A 192 24.62 8.38 18.76
C GLU A 192 24.49 7.80 20.16
N GLN A 193 23.28 7.65 20.68
CA GLN A 193 22.98 7.08 21.98
C GLN A 193 22.84 5.56 21.96
N LEU A 194 22.81 4.98 20.76
CA LEU A 194 22.66 3.54 20.58
C LEU A 194 24.00 2.81 20.81
N SER A 195 23.93 1.61 21.39
CA SER A 195 25.04 0.68 21.45
C SER A 195 25.39 0.16 20.04
N GLU A 196 26.60 -0.37 19.88
CA GLU A 196 27.01 -0.94 18.59
C GLU A 196 26.16 -2.17 18.18
N VAL A 197 25.62 -2.92 19.15
CA VAL A 197 24.71 -4.04 18.88
C VAL A 197 23.36 -3.53 18.39
N GLU A 198 22.80 -2.47 19.01
CA GLU A 198 21.58 -1.82 18.53
C GLU A 198 21.78 -1.29 17.11
N LYS A 199 22.83 -0.55 16.84
CA LYS A 199 23.12 -0.01 15.50
C LYS A 199 23.22 -1.12 14.46
N LYS A 200 23.96 -2.20 14.74
CA LYS A 200 24.09 -3.33 13.84
C LYS A 200 22.74 -3.95 13.50
N LEU A 201 21.91 -4.21 14.50
CA LEU A 201 20.57 -4.78 14.31
C LEU A 201 19.68 -3.84 13.52
N PHE A 202 19.68 -2.56 13.87
CA PHE A 202 18.78 -1.57 13.25
C PHE A 202 19.17 -1.28 11.79
N ILE A 203 20.45 -1.30 11.44
CA ILE A 203 20.90 -1.24 10.04
C ILE A 203 20.35 -2.46 9.26
N LYS A 204 20.41 -3.67 9.83
CA LYS A 204 19.84 -4.86 9.20
C LYS A 204 18.34 -4.71 8.95
N GLN A 205 17.60 -4.21 9.95
CA GLN A 205 16.17 -3.97 9.83
C GLN A 205 15.83 -2.98 8.70
N ALA A 206 16.58 -1.87 8.59
CA ALA A 206 16.40 -0.89 7.54
C ALA A 206 16.73 -1.45 6.15
N ASN A 207 17.83 -2.21 6.03
CA ASN A 207 18.19 -2.86 4.78
C ASN A 207 17.12 -3.83 4.31
N VAL A 208 16.56 -4.65 5.20
CA VAL A 208 15.48 -5.59 4.86
C VAL A 208 14.21 -4.85 4.45
N PHE A 209 13.83 -3.79 5.16
CA PHE A 209 12.66 -2.97 4.77
C PHE A 209 12.86 -2.30 3.40
N ALA A 210 14.00 -1.67 3.18
CA ALA A 210 14.29 -1.00 1.91
C ALA A 210 14.40 -2.00 0.73
N ALA A 211 14.95 -3.19 0.99
CA ALA A 211 14.95 -4.29 0.03
C ALA A 211 13.52 -4.73 -0.33
N TYR A 212 12.65 -4.79 0.65
CA TYR A 212 11.24 -5.14 0.46
C TYR A 212 10.50 -4.10 -0.40
N VAL A 213 10.75 -2.79 -0.15
CA VAL A 213 10.24 -1.70 -0.99
C VAL A 213 10.73 -1.83 -2.42
N ALA A 214 12.05 -1.96 -2.62
CA ALA A 214 12.67 -2.02 -3.95
C ALA A 214 12.24 -3.27 -4.74
N TYR A 215 12.11 -4.41 -4.09
CA TYR A 215 11.62 -5.65 -4.68
C TYR A 215 10.16 -5.51 -5.13
N THR A 216 9.30 -4.97 -4.28
CA THR A 216 7.89 -4.76 -4.61
C THR A 216 7.73 -3.80 -5.80
N ASP A 217 8.49 -2.70 -5.82
CA ASP A 217 8.49 -1.74 -6.94
C ASP A 217 8.97 -2.38 -8.25
N HIS A 218 9.99 -3.24 -8.18
CA HIS A 218 10.45 -4.01 -9.33
C HIS A 218 9.34 -4.90 -9.92
N GLU A 219 8.64 -5.65 -9.09
CA GLU A 219 7.57 -6.55 -9.52
C GLU A 219 6.35 -5.78 -10.08
N ILE A 220 6.00 -4.64 -9.49
CA ILE A 220 5.02 -3.71 -10.08
C ILE A 220 5.50 -3.23 -11.45
N GLY A 221 6.79 -2.92 -11.58
CA GLY A 221 7.41 -2.53 -12.85
C GLY A 221 7.24 -3.59 -13.95
N ARG A 222 7.32 -4.88 -13.62
CA ARG A 222 7.08 -5.99 -14.56
C ARG A 222 5.64 -5.99 -15.11
N VAL A 223 4.66 -5.78 -14.23
CA VAL A 223 3.25 -5.69 -14.64
C VAL A 223 3.03 -4.50 -15.58
N ILE A 224 3.62 -3.34 -15.28
CA ILE A 224 3.53 -2.16 -16.14
C ILE A 224 4.24 -2.40 -17.48
N GLN A 225 5.40 -3.08 -17.48
CA GLN A 225 6.13 -3.43 -18.70
C GLN A 225 5.30 -4.33 -19.61
N THR A 226 4.57 -5.29 -19.06
CA THR A 226 3.64 -6.11 -19.86
C THR A 226 2.60 -5.27 -20.59
N VAL A 227 2.01 -4.28 -19.93
CA VAL A 227 1.05 -3.35 -20.56
C VAL A 227 1.71 -2.55 -21.70
N GLU A 228 2.99 -2.18 -21.55
CA GLU A 228 3.78 -1.52 -22.60
C GLU A 228 4.08 -2.46 -23.76
N ASP A 229 4.53 -3.68 -23.48
CA ASP A 229 4.88 -4.70 -24.50
C ASP A 229 3.67 -5.10 -25.34
N LEU A 230 2.47 -5.08 -24.77
CA LEU A 230 1.20 -5.27 -25.48
C LEU A 230 0.74 -4.01 -26.26
N GLY A 231 1.51 -2.92 -26.22
CA GLY A 231 1.19 -1.66 -26.91
C GLY A 231 0.01 -0.87 -26.33
N LYS A 232 -0.39 -1.15 -25.08
CA LYS A 232 -1.57 -0.54 -24.44
C LYS A 232 -1.24 0.62 -23.50
N LEU A 233 0.04 0.82 -23.15
CA LEU A 233 0.45 1.80 -22.13
C LEU A 233 0.00 3.22 -22.47
N ASP A 234 0.02 3.61 -23.75
CA ASP A 234 -0.37 4.98 -24.15
C ASP A 234 -1.80 5.31 -23.72
N ASN A 235 -2.72 4.34 -23.78
CA ASN A 235 -4.12 4.50 -23.38
C ASN A 235 -4.49 3.80 -22.04
N THR A 236 -3.52 3.59 -21.18
CA THR A 236 -3.74 3.05 -19.82
C THR A 236 -3.51 4.14 -18.78
N LEU A 237 -4.50 4.37 -17.95
CA LEU A 237 -4.36 5.20 -16.74
C LEU A 237 -3.75 4.34 -15.64
N ILE A 238 -2.57 4.71 -15.16
CA ILE A 238 -1.90 4.10 -14.02
C ILE A 238 -1.92 5.08 -12.85
N ILE A 239 -2.44 4.63 -11.72
CA ILE A 239 -2.45 5.38 -10.46
C ILE A 239 -1.61 4.58 -9.46
N TYR A 240 -0.41 5.06 -9.15
CA TYR A 240 0.50 4.45 -8.19
C TYR A 240 0.44 5.21 -6.88
N ILE A 241 -0.06 4.56 -5.83
CA ILE A 241 -0.14 5.10 -4.47
C ILE A 241 0.92 4.36 -3.64
N THR A 242 1.89 5.10 -3.08
CA THR A 242 3.05 4.50 -2.39
C THR A 242 2.75 3.94 -1.00
N GLY A 243 1.53 4.00 -0.56
CA GLY A 243 1.02 3.47 0.70
C GLY A 243 -0.38 4.01 0.97
N ASP A 244 -1.15 3.30 1.78
CA ASP A 244 -2.49 3.71 2.21
C ASP A 244 -2.47 4.59 3.47
N ASN A 245 -1.35 4.57 4.21
CA ASN A 245 -1.11 5.35 5.42
C ASN A 245 0.39 5.60 5.63
N GLY A 246 0.74 6.35 6.67
CA GLY A 246 2.12 6.57 7.07
C GLY A 246 2.86 5.30 7.47
N THR A 247 4.17 5.38 7.54
CA THR A 247 5.05 4.27 7.92
C THR A 247 4.68 3.74 9.30
N SER A 248 4.60 2.41 9.46
CA SER A 248 4.19 1.74 10.71
C SER A 248 5.24 1.86 11.81
N ALA A 249 4.77 2.10 13.03
CA ALA A 249 5.57 2.08 14.27
C ALA A 249 5.34 0.80 15.11
N GLU A 250 4.62 -0.19 14.57
CA GLU A 250 4.20 -1.41 15.29
C GLU A 250 5.38 -2.30 15.69
N GLY A 251 6.57 -2.12 15.07
CA GLY A 251 7.81 -2.75 15.52
C GLY A 251 8.35 -2.21 16.85
N GLY A 252 7.80 -1.12 17.37
CA GLY A 252 8.21 -0.52 18.64
C GLY A 252 9.63 0.08 18.61
N PRO A 253 10.19 0.40 19.79
CA PRO A 253 11.48 1.10 19.88
C PRO A 253 12.67 0.38 19.26
N ILE A 254 12.66 -0.95 19.25
CA ILE A 254 13.81 -1.78 18.87
C ILE A 254 13.54 -2.71 17.69
N GLY A 255 12.35 -2.63 17.09
CA GLY A 255 11.91 -3.61 16.09
C GLY A 255 11.61 -4.98 16.69
N THR A 256 11.29 -5.93 15.84
CA THR A 256 10.95 -7.28 16.28
C THR A 256 11.22 -8.31 15.16
N PRO A 257 11.70 -9.52 15.51
CA PRO A 257 11.75 -10.62 14.54
C PRO A 257 10.39 -11.32 14.36
N ASN A 258 9.39 -10.95 15.18
CA ASN A 258 8.03 -11.49 15.09
C ASN A 258 7.02 -10.46 15.56
N GLU A 259 6.38 -9.77 14.60
CA GLU A 259 5.40 -8.72 14.88
C GLU A 259 4.15 -9.26 15.57
N VAL A 260 3.66 -10.44 15.17
CA VAL A 260 2.47 -11.05 15.79
C VAL A 260 2.68 -11.29 17.29
N ALA A 261 3.86 -11.74 17.67
CA ALA A 261 4.22 -11.90 19.08
C ALA A 261 4.36 -10.54 19.79
N ALA A 262 4.97 -9.55 19.11
CA ALA A 262 5.20 -8.22 19.67
C ALA A 262 3.90 -7.46 19.97
N VAL A 263 2.92 -7.47 19.05
CA VAL A 263 1.62 -6.83 19.27
C VAL A 263 0.80 -7.51 20.38
N GLN A 264 1.15 -8.75 20.72
CA GLN A 264 0.59 -9.47 21.89
C GLN A 264 1.39 -9.23 23.17
N GLY A 265 2.37 -8.32 23.16
CA GLY A 265 3.18 -7.94 24.33
C GLY A 265 4.42 -8.81 24.57
N LEU A 266 4.78 -9.70 23.65
CA LEU A 266 5.99 -10.54 23.76
C LEU A 266 7.16 -9.84 23.06
N HIS A 267 7.93 -9.05 23.80
CA HIS A 267 9.08 -8.31 23.29
C HIS A 267 10.40 -8.99 23.66
N LEU A 268 11.23 -9.24 22.67
CA LEU A 268 12.59 -9.74 22.84
C LEU A 268 13.58 -8.58 23.00
N PRO A 269 14.50 -8.60 23.99
CA PRO A 269 15.57 -7.60 24.05
C PRO A 269 16.52 -7.75 22.84
N VAL A 270 17.30 -6.70 22.55
CA VAL A 270 18.15 -6.61 21.36
C VAL A 270 19.12 -7.80 21.26
N GLU A 271 19.72 -8.21 22.37
CA GLU A 271 20.65 -9.33 22.42
C GLU A 271 19.99 -10.66 22.02
N ALA A 272 18.72 -10.86 22.38
CA ALA A 272 17.96 -12.04 21.97
C ALA A 272 17.53 -11.95 20.50
N GLN A 273 17.19 -10.75 20.00
CA GLN A 273 16.88 -10.55 18.60
C GLN A 273 18.08 -10.83 17.67
N MET A 274 19.32 -10.64 18.14
CA MET A 274 20.54 -10.94 17.37
C MET A 274 20.67 -12.42 16.96
N GLN A 275 19.92 -13.34 17.59
CA GLN A 275 19.86 -14.74 17.17
C GLN A 275 19.19 -14.91 15.80
N TYR A 276 18.35 -13.95 15.40
CA TYR A 276 17.64 -13.92 14.12
C TYR A 276 18.33 -13.05 13.07
N TYR A 277 19.51 -12.47 13.39
CA TYR A 277 20.18 -11.49 12.53
C TYR A 277 20.42 -11.99 11.10
N ASP A 278 20.92 -13.21 10.95
CA ASP A 278 21.27 -13.78 9.65
C ASP A 278 20.03 -14.22 8.85
N VAL A 279 18.94 -14.54 9.54
CA VAL A 279 17.66 -14.99 8.95
C VAL A 279 16.60 -13.90 8.92
N TRP A 280 16.95 -12.66 9.25
CA TRP A 280 16.01 -11.54 9.26
C TRP A 280 15.44 -11.27 7.87
N GLY A 281 14.12 -11.43 7.70
CA GLY A 281 13.42 -11.30 6.42
C GLY A 281 13.18 -12.64 5.70
N SER A 282 13.70 -13.77 6.23
CA SER A 282 13.37 -15.11 5.73
C SER A 282 12.05 -15.63 6.30
N ASP A 283 11.67 -16.83 5.87
CA ASP A 283 10.52 -17.59 6.37
C ASP A 283 10.56 -17.95 7.86
N GLN A 284 11.75 -17.84 8.48
CA GLN A 284 11.96 -18.09 9.90
C GLN A 284 11.64 -16.88 10.79
N THR A 285 11.30 -15.75 10.20
CA THR A 285 10.97 -14.52 10.90
C THR A 285 9.65 -13.92 10.38
N TYR A 286 9.07 -13.03 11.16
CA TYR A 286 7.90 -12.23 10.79
C TYR A 286 8.19 -10.77 11.18
N PRO A 287 9.17 -10.11 10.52
CA PRO A 287 9.89 -9.01 11.11
C PRO A 287 9.24 -7.65 10.87
N HIS A 288 9.50 -6.75 11.81
CA HIS A 288 9.23 -5.32 11.67
C HIS A 288 10.44 -4.50 12.14
N MET A 289 10.65 -3.32 11.56
CA MET A 289 11.75 -2.42 11.90
C MET A 289 11.45 -1.57 13.15
N SER A 290 12.51 -0.99 13.72
CA SER A 290 12.43 -0.07 14.85
C SER A 290 11.81 1.27 14.46
N VAL A 291 11.12 1.92 15.41
CA VAL A 291 10.42 3.20 15.22
C VAL A 291 11.36 4.35 14.80
N GLY A 292 12.64 4.28 15.08
CA GLY A 292 13.63 5.27 14.60
C GLY A 292 13.69 5.32 13.08
N TRP A 293 13.67 4.17 12.42
CA TRP A 293 13.56 4.10 10.96
C TRP A 293 12.17 4.50 10.45
N THR A 294 11.11 4.10 11.15
CA THR A 294 9.74 4.54 10.83
C THR A 294 9.65 6.05 10.76
N TRP A 295 10.21 6.74 11.76
CA TRP A 295 10.24 8.21 11.78
C TRP A 295 11.10 8.79 10.66
N ALA A 296 12.24 8.17 10.36
CA ALA A 296 13.12 8.62 9.28
C ALA A 296 12.48 8.48 7.90
N PHE A 297 11.87 7.35 7.60
CA PHE A 297 11.19 7.10 6.33
C PHE A 297 9.95 7.97 6.13
N ASN A 298 9.36 8.46 7.21
CA ASN A 298 8.16 9.32 7.16
C ASN A 298 8.48 10.83 6.99
N THR A 299 9.76 11.16 6.81
CA THR A 299 10.22 12.54 6.60
C THR A 299 9.51 13.19 5.39
N PRO A 300 9.05 14.45 5.50
CA PRO A 300 9.33 15.43 6.57
C PRO A 300 8.29 15.47 7.68
N PHE A 301 7.32 14.58 7.67
CA PHE A 301 6.15 14.64 8.54
C PHE A 301 6.44 14.15 9.95
N SER A 302 5.59 14.55 10.88
CA SER A 302 5.58 14.03 12.25
C SER A 302 4.56 12.91 12.38
N TRP A 303 4.82 12.00 13.31
CA TRP A 303 4.04 10.83 13.62
C TRP A 303 4.02 9.78 12.49
N THR A 304 3.16 8.78 12.60
CA THR A 304 3.25 7.52 11.85
C THR A 304 1.85 6.98 11.57
N LYS A 305 1.73 5.83 10.94
CA LYS A 305 0.50 5.04 10.81
C LYS A 305 -0.34 5.10 12.10
N MET A 306 -1.65 5.12 11.99
CA MET A 306 -2.70 5.23 13.01
C MET A 306 -2.88 6.63 13.61
N VAL A 307 -1.97 7.58 13.42
CA VAL A 307 -2.09 8.93 13.98
C VAL A 307 -2.79 9.84 12.98
N ALA A 308 -4.13 9.86 13.03
CA ALA A 308 -4.98 10.57 12.08
C ALA A 308 -4.86 12.10 12.14
N SER A 309 -4.40 12.64 13.28
CA SER A 309 -4.21 14.08 13.51
C SER A 309 -2.96 14.67 12.84
N HIS A 310 -2.10 13.86 12.25
CA HIS A 310 -0.83 14.30 11.68
C HIS A 310 -0.59 13.75 10.27
N PHE A 311 0.11 14.52 9.45
CA PHE A 311 0.44 14.11 8.08
C PHE A 311 1.30 12.85 8.00
N GLY A 312 2.09 12.55 9.03
CA GLY A 312 2.82 11.29 9.09
C GLY A 312 1.92 10.05 9.15
N GLY A 313 0.66 10.20 9.57
CA GLY A 313 -0.33 9.12 9.52
C GLY A 313 -1.17 9.12 8.24
N THR A 314 -1.40 10.30 7.63
CA THR A 314 -2.45 10.46 6.62
C THR A 314 -1.97 10.88 5.24
N LYS A 315 -0.75 11.44 5.09
CA LYS A 315 -0.28 11.95 3.80
C LYS A 315 0.65 10.97 3.11
N GLN A 316 0.27 10.57 1.91
CA GLN A 316 1.02 9.63 1.07
C GLN A 316 1.37 10.24 -0.30
N GLY A 317 2.41 9.68 -0.92
CA GLY A 317 2.78 10.00 -2.29
C GLY A 317 1.91 9.27 -3.29
N MET A 318 1.58 9.95 -4.39
CA MET A 318 0.86 9.35 -5.51
C MET A 318 1.50 9.80 -6.82
N ALA A 319 1.66 8.87 -7.76
CA ALA A 319 2.04 9.17 -9.13
C ALA A 319 0.92 8.71 -10.08
N ILE A 320 0.64 9.54 -11.08
CA ILE A 320 -0.36 9.22 -12.10
C ILE A 320 0.30 9.29 -13.47
N SER A 321 0.10 8.26 -14.28
CA SER A 321 0.57 8.19 -15.66
C SER A 321 -0.57 7.83 -16.59
N TRP A 322 -0.74 8.60 -17.67
CA TRP A 322 -1.61 8.29 -18.80
C TRP A 322 -1.07 9.02 -20.03
N PRO A 323 -0.13 8.42 -20.76
CA PRO A 323 0.64 9.12 -21.81
C PRO A 323 -0.22 9.76 -22.90
N LYS A 324 -1.38 9.17 -23.23
CA LYS A 324 -2.34 9.75 -24.18
C LYS A 324 -2.92 11.09 -23.73
N VAL A 325 -3.04 11.32 -22.42
CA VAL A 325 -3.71 12.49 -21.83
C VAL A 325 -2.73 13.42 -21.11
N ILE A 326 -1.90 12.88 -20.22
CA ILE A 326 -0.95 13.67 -19.40
C ILE A 326 0.33 13.87 -20.21
N LYS A 327 0.65 15.13 -20.55
CA LYS A 327 1.79 15.47 -21.44
C LYS A 327 3.00 16.00 -20.70
N ASP A 328 2.85 16.59 -19.54
CA ASP A 328 3.93 17.12 -18.71
C ASP A 328 4.55 16.00 -17.83
N LYS A 329 5.50 15.28 -18.41
CA LYS A 329 6.22 14.21 -17.71
C LYS A 329 6.97 14.74 -16.49
N GLY A 330 6.72 14.15 -15.31
CA GLY A 330 7.34 14.56 -14.05
C GLY A 330 6.74 15.84 -13.44
N GLY A 331 5.62 16.32 -13.96
CA GLY A 331 4.92 17.46 -13.41
C GLY A 331 4.41 17.22 -11.99
N VAL A 332 4.69 18.15 -11.06
CA VAL A 332 4.21 18.07 -9.67
C VAL A 332 2.85 18.75 -9.55
N ARG A 333 1.96 18.14 -8.78
CA ARG A 333 0.64 18.66 -8.43
C ARG A 333 0.53 18.78 -6.91
N ASN A 334 0.13 19.95 -6.43
CA ASN A 334 0.01 20.24 -4.99
C ASN A 334 -1.43 20.39 -4.51
N GLN A 335 -2.41 20.13 -5.39
CA GLN A 335 -3.81 20.16 -5.01
C GLN A 335 -4.10 19.07 -3.97
N PHE A 336 -4.87 19.43 -2.94
CA PHE A 336 -5.34 18.48 -1.96
C PHE A 336 -6.37 17.53 -2.57
N HIS A 337 -6.12 16.24 -2.45
CA HIS A 337 -7.02 15.16 -2.79
C HIS A 337 -6.99 14.06 -1.73
N HIS A 338 -8.02 13.24 -1.71
CA HIS A 338 -8.15 12.11 -0.79
C HIS A 338 -8.38 10.81 -1.58
N VAL A 339 -8.11 9.65 -0.98
CA VAL A 339 -8.31 8.34 -1.63
C VAL A 339 -9.73 8.12 -2.13
N VAL A 340 -10.72 8.74 -1.49
CA VAL A 340 -12.12 8.68 -1.95
C VAL A 340 -12.35 9.34 -3.32
N ASP A 341 -11.39 10.14 -3.82
CA ASP A 341 -11.44 10.81 -5.12
C ASP A 341 -11.04 9.89 -6.29
N ILE A 342 -10.43 8.74 -6.00
CA ILE A 342 -9.95 7.81 -7.04
C ILE A 342 -11.12 7.25 -7.85
N ALA A 343 -12.14 6.70 -7.19
CA ALA A 343 -13.27 6.10 -7.89
C ALA A 343 -14.05 7.12 -8.76
N PRO A 344 -14.44 8.32 -8.27
CA PRO A 344 -15.06 9.33 -9.13
C PRO A 344 -14.12 9.81 -10.25
N THR A 345 -12.81 9.83 -10.06
CA THR A 345 -11.85 10.15 -11.15
C THR A 345 -11.88 9.09 -12.24
N ILE A 346 -11.87 7.81 -11.89
CA ILE A 346 -11.95 6.71 -12.85
C ILE A 346 -13.25 6.80 -13.65
N LEU A 347 -14.39 7.05 -13.00
CA LEU A 347 -15.68 7.20 -13.66
C LEU A 347 -15.71 8.40 -14.62
N ASP A 348 -15.16 9.54 -14.19
CA ASP A 348 -15.08 10.75 -15.00
C ASP A 348 -14.27 10.53 -16.29
N VAL A 349 -13.06 9.96 -16.18
CA VAL A 349 -12.17 9.77 -17.35
C VAL A 349 -12.63 8.64 -18.28
N THR A 350 -13.41 7.68 -17.78
CA THR A 350 -14.01 6.61 -18.59
C THR A 350 -15.34 7.02 -19.19
N GLY A 351 -15.91 8.15 -18.77
CA GLY A 351 -17.24 8.61 -19.17
C GLY A 351 -18.40 7.75 -18.66
N ILE A 352 -18.14 6.93 -17.64
CA ILE A 352 -19.15 6.07 -17.00
C ILE A 352 -19.89 6.91 -15.96
N PRO A 353 -21.22 7.07 -16.10
CA PRO A 353 -21.99 7.83 -15.12
C PRO A 353 -22.00 7.12 -13.76
N LEU A 354 -22.05 7.92 -12.69
CA LEU A 354 -22.27 7.39 -11.35
C LEU A 354 -23.62 6.66 -11.32
N PRO A 355 -23.67 5.37 -10.97
CA PRO A 355 -24.92 4.62 -10.98
C PRO A 355 -25.83 5.08 -9.83
N GLU A 356 -27.09 5.34 -10.11
CA GLU A 356 -28.12 5.61 -9.09
C GLU A 356 -28.63 4.31 -8.47
N GLU A 357 -28.61 3.21 -9.24
CA GLU A 357 -29.06 1.88 -8.83
C GLU A 357 -28.21 0.79 -9.47
N ILE A 358 -27.92 -0.25 -8.71
CA ILE A 358 -27.25 -1.48 -9.17
C ILE A 358 -28.00 -2.68 -8.60
N ASP A 359 -28.37 -3.62 -9.47
CA ASP A 359 -29.10 -4.84 -9.11
C ASP A 359 -30.38 -4.57 -8.29
N GLY A 360 -31.11 -3.48 -8.61
CA GLY A 360 -32.32 -3.06 -7.90
C GLY A 360 -32.06 -2.38 -6.56
N ILE A 361 -30.81 -2.05 -6.24
CA ILE A 361 -30.44 -1.42 -4.98
C ILE A 361 -29.96 0.02 -5.26
N LYS A 362 -30.64 1.00 -4.66
CA LYS A 362 -30.25 2.40 -4.75
C LYS A 362 -28.88 2.60 -4.12
N GLN A 363 -27.98 3.27 -4.84
CA GLN A 363 -26.62 3.52 -4.40
C GLN A 363 -26.51 4.77 -3.53
N THR A 364 -25.66 4.71 -2.52
CA THR A 364 -25.24 5.86 -1.73
C THR A 364 -24.38 6.77 -2.62
N PRO A 365 -24.61 8.10 -2.66
CA PRO A 365 -23.75 9.01 -3.40
C PRO A 365 -22.28 8.93 -2.96
N MET A 366 -21.36 9.00 -3.92
CA MET A 366 -19.92 9.10 -3.60
C MET A 366 -19.61 10.48 -3.00
N GLU A 367 -18.80 10.50 -1.96
CA GLU A 367 -18.38 11.74 -1.29
C GLU A 367 -17.15 12.37 -1.96
N GLY A 368 -16.36 11.57 -2.70
CA GLY A 368 -15.19 12.03 -3.43
C GLY A 368 -15.54 12.87 -4.66
N VAL A 369 -14.55 13.59 -5.17
CA VAL A 369 -14.63 14.43 -6.36
C VAL A 369 -13.55 14.06 -7.35
N SER A 370 -13.83 14.16 -8.66
CA SER A 370 -12.80 13.87 -9.68
C SER A 370 -11.60 14.80 -9.56
N MET A 371 -10.40 14.22 -9.64
CA MET A 371 -9.14 14.95 -9.76
C MET A 371 -8.63 15.03 -11.22
N ALA A 372 -9.41 14.58 -12.21
CA ALA A 372 -9.00 14.55 -13.61
C ALA A 372 -8.59 15.94 -14.16
N TYR A 373 -9.11 17.04 -13.60
CA TYR A 373 -8.68 18.39 -13.98
C TYR A 373 -7.18 18.62 -13.77
N THR A 374 -6.51 17.91 -12.84
CA THR A 374 -5.07 18.01 -12.59
C THR A 374 -4.22 17.38 -13.68
N PHE A 375 -4.82 16.61 -14.59
CA PHE A 375 -4.13 15.94 -15.70
C PHE A 375 -3.68 16.94 -16.79
N ASP A 376 -4.35 18.11 -16.88
CA ASP A 376 -3.92 19.20 -17.76
C ASP A 376 -2.91 20.10 -17.02
N GLU A 377 -1.73 20.29 -17.61
CA GLU A 377 -0.66 21.18 -17.09
C GLU A 377 -1.17 22.61 -16.83
N LYS A 378 -2.14 23.09 -17.59
CA LYS A 378 -2.74 24.43 -17.38
C LYS A 378 -3.35 24.59 -15.99
N ASN A 379 -3.75 23.50 -15.38
CA ASN A 379 -4.39 23.46 -14.07
C ASN A 379 -3.40 23.16 -12.93
N LYS A 380 -2.10 23.17 -13.19
CA LYS A 380 -1.07 22.84 -12.16
C LYS A 380 -1.18 23.67 -10.88
N ASP A 381 -1.65 24.93 -11.01
CA ASP A 381 -1.84 25.87 -9.90
C ASP A 381 -3.34 26.13 -9.60
N ALA A 382 -4.25 25.33 -10.20
CA ALA A 382 -5.68 25.50 -9.95
C ALA A 382 -6.03 25.14 -8.49
N PRO A 383 -7.05 25.75 -7.90
CA PRO A 383 -7.52 25.38 -6.56
C PRO A 383 -7.97 23.93 -6.51
N SER A 384 -7.73 23.25 -5.38
CA SER A 384 -8.28 21.92 -5.13
C SER A 384 -9.80 21.93 -5.25
N THR A 385 -10.34 20.92 -5.92
CA THR A 385 -11.79 20.67 -5.96
C THR A 385 -12.26 20.01 -4.67
N HIS A 386 -11.45 19.15 -4.07
CA HIS A 386 -11.69 18.59 -2.73
C HIS A 386 -11.37 19.66 -1.68
N LYS A 387 -12.36 20.06 -0.87
CA LYS A 387 -12.23 21.22 0.02
C LYS A 387 -11.95 20.86 1.46
N THR A 388 -12.54 19.79 1.95
CA THR A 388 -12.48 19.41 3.36
C THR A 388 -12.58 17.92 3.50
N GLN A 389 -11.73 17.33 4.34
CA GLN A 389 -11.74 15.92 4.69
C GLN A 389 -11.58 15.76 6.19
N TYR A 390 -12.43 14.93 6.77
CA TYR A 390 -12.30 14.50 8.15
C TYR A 390 -11.49 13.21 8.23
N PHE A 391 -10.55 13.16 9.14
CA PHE A 391 -9.73 11.99 9.47
C PHE A 391 -9.93 11.61 10.92
N GLU A 392 -10.05 10.32 11.18
CA GLU A 392 -10.15 9.79 12.54
C GLU A 392 -9.61 8.38 12.61
N MET A 393 -8.87 8.09 13.69
CA MET A 393 -8.40 6.76 14.05
C MET A 393 -8.10 6.71 15.56
N ILE A 394 -8.79 5.85 16.30
CA ILE A 394 -8.54 5.55 17.74
C ILE A 394 -8.43 6.84 18.60
N GLY A 395 -9.39 7.76 18.43
CA GLY A 395 -9.44 9.02 19.18
C GLY A 395 -8.60 10.16 18.61
N ASP A 396 -7.66 9.90 17.73
CA ASP A 396 -6.98 10.94 16.96
C ASP A 396 -7.86 11.42 15.82
N HIS A 397 -7.97 12.71 15.64
CA HIS A 397 -8.78 13.28 14.54
C HIS A 397 -8.22 14.60 14.03
N ALA A 398 -8.54 14.89 12.77
CA ALA A 398 -8.23 16.14 12.08
C ALA A 398 -9.29 16.48 11.03
N ILE A 399 -9.33 17.75 10.62
CA ILE A 399 -10.17 18.23 9.53
C ILE A 399 -9.42 19.27 8.69
#